data_f5d89d428ec2649eb2f2bdf61616cce4
#
_entry.id   f5d89d428ec2649eb2f2bdf61616cce4
#
_cell.length_a   1.000
_cell.length_b   1.000
_cell.length_c   1.000
_cell.angle_alpha   90.00
_cell.angle_beta   90.00
_cell.angle_gamma   90.00
#
_symmetry.space_group_name_H-M   'P 1'
#
loop_
_entity.id
_entity.type
_entity.pdbx_description
1 polymer ?
#
loop_
_entity_poly.entity_id
_entity_poly.type
_entity_poly.pdbx_seq_one_letter_code
_entity_poly.pdbx_strand_id
1 'polypeptide(L)'
;MCGFIGHLSFDKLNNDQIVKSNKLIECRGPDELINLEGQFSRLFNNKDKLNYSYVFNRLSILDLSESASQPMISQKFKSILMFNGEIFNHKELRIELIENGVGFSSNHSDTEVLLNGISFFGISFIEKLIGQFSFAYYSSDSKKIYLGRDRLGQKPLFYYRDKNNIIFGSNLRAIAKNINSAEIDTKSLSNYLNYGVVPSPD
;
A
#
# COMPACT_ATOMS: atom_id res chain seq x y z
N MET A 1 4.55 -4.07 13.56
CA MET A 1 3.62 -3.87 12.40
C MET A 1 4.24 -2.83 11.50
N CYS A 2 4.32 -3.10 10.21
CA CYS A 2 4.86 -2.14 9.23
C CYS A 2 4.04 -0.86 9.16
N GLY A 3 4.64 0.20 8.67
CA GLY A 3 4.00 1.47 8.38
C GLY A 3 4.36 1.96 6.99
N PHE A 4 3.39 2.48 6.26
CA PHE A 4 3.66 3.06 4.94
C PHE A 4 2.86 4.33 4.69
N ILE A 5 3.39 5.16 3.81
CA ILE A 5 2.70 6.28 3.20
C ILE A 5 3.11 6.36 1.73
N GLY A 6 2.16 6.60 0.85
CA GLY A 6 2.38 6.77 -0.58
C GLY A 6 1.65 7.99 -1.12
N HIS A 7 2.26 8.64 -2.09
CA HIS A 7 1.69 9.73 -2.84
C HIS A 7 1.89 9.47 -4.34
N LEU A 8 0.79 9.45 -5.07
CA LEU A 8 0.78 9.41 -6.53
C LEU A 8 0.23 10.72 -7.07
N SER A 9 0.87 11.27 -8.10
CA SER A 9 0.44 12.53 -8.69
C SER A 9 0.79 12.63 -10.16
N PHE A 10 -0.08 13.29 -10.94
CA PHE A 10 0.25 13.74 -12.29
C PHE A 10 1.13 15.01 -12.27
N ASP A 11 1.14 15.73 -11.16
CA ASP A 11 2.00 16.89 -10.94
C ASP A 11 3.36 16.46 -10.38
N LYS A 12 4.34 17.37 -10.43
CA LYS A 12 5.64 17.15 -9.79
C LYS A 12 5.48 17.05 -8.27
N LEU A 13 5.95 15.97 -7.69
CA LEU A 13 5.89 15.76 -6.24
C LEU A 13 6.97 16.56 -5.50
N ASN A 14 6.59 17.06 -4.33
CA ASN A 14 7.56 17.52 -3.32
C ASN A 14 7.80 16.37 -2.33
N ASN A 15 8.86 15.61 -2.58
CA ASN A 15 9.17 14.41 -1.81
C ASN A 15 9.55 14.71 -0.36
N ASP A 16 10.12 15.88 -0.07
CA ASP A 16 10.50 16.25 1.30
C ASP A 16 9.32 16.21 2.28
N GLN A 17 8.11 16.51 1.80
CA GLN A 17 6.92 16.52 2.64
C GLN A 17 6.50 15.11 3.03
N ILE A 18 6.51 14.16 2.10
CA ILE A 18 6.22 12.75 2.36
C ILE A 18 7.28 12.16 3.31
N VAL A 19 8.56 12.41 3.04
CA VAL A 19 9.66 11.93 3.88
C VAL A 19 9.56 12.50 5.31
N LYS A 20 9.23 13.78 5.47
CA LYS A 20 9.00 14.40 6.79
C LYS A 20 7.83 13.77 7.55
N SER A 21 6.85 13.21 6.84
CA SER A 21 5.73 12.50 7.46
C SER A 21 6.13 11.13 8.02
N ASN A 22 7.33 10.63 7.69
CA ASN A 22 7.88 9.39 8.24
C ASN A 22 7.89 9.38 9.77
N LYS A 23 8.22 10.49 10.41
CA LYS A 23 8.23 10.61 11.89
C LYS A 23 6.93 10.17 12.57
N LEU A 24 5.82 10.12 11.83
CA LEU A 24 4.52 9.68 12.35
C LEU A 24 4.25 8.19 12.15
N ILE A 25 5.10 7.50 11.39
CA ILE A 25 4.95 6.08 11.08
C ILE A 25 6.19 5.25 11.43
N GLU A 26 7.34 5.87 11.75
CA GLU A 26 8.61 5.18 12.04
C GLU A 26 8.52 4.19 13.21
N CYS A 27 7.72 4.52 14.23
CA CYS A 27 7.50 3.62 15.38
C CYS A 27 6.79 2.31 15.01
N ARG A 28 6.22 2.22 13.80
CA ARG A 28 5.50 1.01 13.34
C ARG A 28 6.43 -0.04 12.77
N GLY A 29 7.59 0.35 12.29
CA GLY A 29 8.58 -0.55 11.70
C GLY A 29 9.99 0.03 11.83
N PRO A 30 10.65 -0.23 12.95
CA PRO A 30 11.94 0.38 13.25
C PRO A 30 13.14 -0.30 12.56
N ASP A 31 12.93 -1.44 11.90
CA ASP A 31 14.03 -2.27 11.41
C ASP A 31 14.64 -1.72 10.12
N GLU A 32 13.81 -1.15 9.25
CA GLU A 32 14.26 -0.60 7.97
C GLU A 32 13.37 0.54 7.51
N LEU A 33 13.98 1.63 7.02
CA LEU A 33 13.32 2.74 6.35
C LEU A 33 13.66 2.72 4.87
N ILE A 34 12.64 2.63 4.02
CA ILE A 34 12.80 2.67 2.58
C ILE A 34 12.04 3.87 2.02
N ASN A 35 12.77 4.70 1.26
CA ASN A 35 12.19 5.79 0.48
C ASN A 35 12.37 5.47 -1.00
N LEU A 36 11.28 5.49 -1.74
CA LEU A 36 11.28 5.25 -3.17
C LEU A 36 10.48 6.32 -3.87
N GLU A 37 11.11 7.00 -4.83
CA GLU A 37 10.48 8.08 -5.58
C GLU A 37 10.85 8.06 -7.05
N GLY A 38 9.99 8.62 -7.88
CA GLY A 38 10.27 8.71 -9.30
C GLY A 38 9.01 8.86 -10.16
N GLN A 39 9.15 8.41 -11.38
CA GLN A 39 8.07 8.33 -12.36
C GLN A 39 7.94 6.90 -12.89
N PHE A 40 6.73 6.38 -13.00
CA PHE A 40 6.53 5.00 -13.44
C PHE A 40 7.03 4.72 -14.85
N SER A 41 7.06 5.75 -15.73
CA SER A 41 7.66 5.62 -17.06
C SER A 41 9.13 5.21 -17.01
N ARG A 42 9.88 5.67 -16.00
CA ARG A 42 11.30 5.30 -15.80
C ARG A 42 11.43 3.95 -15.10
N LEU A 43 10.58 3.71 -14.09
CA LEU A 43 10.62 2.46 -13.32
C LEU A 43 10.30 1.24 -14.18
N PHE A 44 9.32 1.34 -15.09
CA PHE A 44 8.83 0.23 -15.90
C PHE A 44 9.16 0.36 -17.41
N ASN A 45 10.00 1.35 -17.76
CA ASN A 45 10.38 1.62 -19.16
C ASN A 45 9.17 1.70 -20.11
N ASN A 46 8.19 2.56 -19.78
CA ASN A 46 6.95 2.72 -20.51
C ASN A 46 6.54 4.20 -20.64
N LYS A 47 5.30 4.47 -21.07
CA LYS A 47 4.75 5.84 -21.26
C LYS A 47 3.97 6.36 -20.06
N ASP A 48 4.03 5.70 -18.91
CA ASP A 48 3.29 6.09 -17.71
C ASP A 48 3.99 7.25 -16.98
N LYS A 49 3.43 8.45 -17.12
CA LYS A 49 3.99 9.69 -16.56
C LYS A 49 3.57 9.97 -15.13
N LEU A 50 2.84 9.06 -14.49
CA LEU A 50 2.44 9.23 -13.09
C LEU A 50 3.68 9.22 -12.20
N ASN A 51 3.80 10.25 -11.34
CA ASN A 51 4.87 10.36 -10.36
C ASN A 51 4.46 9.62 -9.08
N TYR A 52 5.44 9.08 -8.39
CA TYR A 52 5.25 8.41 -7.11
C TYR A 52 6.30 8.83 -6.09
N SER A 53 5.88 8.83 -4.82
CA SER A 53 6.76 8.93 -3.65
C SER A 53 6.21 8.00 -2.58
N TYR A 54 7.03 7.06 -2.13
CA TYR A 54 6.69 6.05 -1.15
C TYR A 54 7.68 6.06 0.01
N VAL A 55 7.14 5.96 1.21
CA VAL A 55 7.91 5.73 2.44
C VAL A 55 7.37 4.48 3.08
N PHE A 56 8.25 3.54 3.38
CA PHE A 56 7.93 2.29 4.03
C PHE A 56 8.84 2.07 5.26
N ASN A 57 8.23 1.77 6.39
CA ASN A 57 8.92 1.36 7.62
C ASN A 57 8.63 -0.11 7.86
N ARG A 58 9.66 -0.92 7.80
CA ARG A 58 9.58 -2.36 7.91
C ARG A 58 9.74 -2.81 9.35
N LEU A 59 8.89 -3.72 9.77
CA LEU A 59 9.10 -4.63 10.89
C LEU A 59 9.25 -6.04 10.32
N SER A 60 10.46 -6.58 10.38
CA SER A 60 10.82 -7.86 9.79
C SER A 60 10.40 -9.00 10.72
N ILE A 61 9.40 -9.80 10.34
CA ILE A 61 8.86 -10.88 11.16
C ILE A 61 8.98 -12.25 10.46
N LEU A 62 8.41 -12.39 9.27
CA LEU A 62 8.34 -13.68 8.54
C LEU A 62 9.55 -13.92 7.66
N ASP A 63 9.97 -12.94 6.92
CA ASP A 63 11.12 -13.01 6.01
C ASP A 63 12.08 -11.87 6.33
N LEU A 64 13.29 -12.21 6.74
CA LEU A 64 14.34 -11.25 7.11
C LEU A 64 15.22 -10.87 5.92
N SER A 65 15.00 -11.47 4.76
CA SER A 65 15.83 -11.23 3.57
C SER A 65 15.52 -9.89 2.90
N GLU A 66 16.47 -9.38 2.13
CA GLU A 66 16.27 -8.18 1.30
C GLU A 66 15.21 -8.39 0.22
N SER A 67 14.99 -9.65 -0.22
CA SER A 67 13.95 -9.97 -1.21
C SER A 67 12.52 -9.74 -0.73
N ALA A 68 12.32 -9.58 0.59
CA ALA A 68 11.04 -9.21 1.19
C ALA A 68 10.91 -7.71 1.48
N SER A 69 11.89 -6.88 1.05
CA SER A 69 11.81 -5.42 1.20
C SER A 69 10.66 -4.82 0.41
N GLN A 70 10.11 -3.72 0.93
CA GLN A 70 8.96 -3.04 0.36
C GLN A 70 9.25 -1.52 0.19
N PRO A 71 8.67 -0.87 -0.82
CA PRO A 71 7.68 -1.36 -1.78
C PRO A 71 8.22 -2.49 -2.66
N MET A 72 7.45 -3.60 -2.77
CA MET A 72 7.84 -4.73 -3.59
C MET A 72 7.46 -4.47 -5.06
N ILE A 73 8.42 -4.66 -5.96
CA ILE A 73 8.28 -4.31 -7.38
C ILE A 73 8.37 -5.58 -8.24
N SER A 74 7.39 -5.75 -9.11
CA SER A 74 7.45 -6.77 -10.17
C SER A 74 7.71 -6.10 -11.52
N GLN A 75 8.90 -6.30 -12.08
CA GLN A 75 9.23 -5.82 -13.44
C GLN A 75 8.44 -6.59 -14.50
N LYS A 76 8.21 -7.89 -14.28
CA LYS A 76 7.44 -8.75 -15.18
C LYS A 76 6.01 -8.25 -15.37
N PHE A 77 5.35 -7.87 -14.28
CA PHE A 77 3.95 -7.42 -14.27
C PHE A 77 3.81 -5.90 -14.24
N LYS A 78 4.91 -5.16 -14.24
CA LYS A 78 4.93 -3.69 -14.12
C LYS A 78 4.03 -3.18 -13.01
N SER A 79 4.19 -3.77 -11.85
CA SER A 79 3.37 -3.49 -10.66
C SER A 79 4.22 -3.26 -9.43
N ILE A 80 3.65 -2.54 -8.46
CA ILE A 80 4.27 -2.24 -7.19
C ILE A 80 3.25 -2.43 -6.07
N LEU A 81 3.71 -2.99 -4.94
CA LEU A 81 2.91 -3.30 -3.78
C LEU A 81 3.56 -2.75 -2.51
N MET A 82 2.75 -2.09 -1.69
CA MET A 82 3.02 -1.87 -0.26
C MET A 82 1.99 -2.65 0.55
N PHE A 83 2.46 -3.39 1.54
CA PHE A 83 1.65 -4.30 2.33
C PHE A 83 2.01 -4.19 3.81
N ASN A 84 1.00 -4.11 4.66
CA ASN A 84 1.13 -4.16 6.11
C ASN A 84 0.15 -5.18 6.66
N GLY A 85 0.65 -6.31 7.10
CA GLY A 85 -0.19 -7.37 7.60
C GLY A 85 0.46 -8.74 7.56
N GLU A 86 -0.39 -9.75 7.55
CA GLU A 86 -0.02 -11.15 7.43
C GLU A 86 -1.15 -11.92 6.73
N ILE A 87 -0.79 -12.70 5.70
CA ILE A 87 -1.70 -13.59 4.99
C ILE A 87 -1.48 -15.01 5.51
N PHE A 88 -2.41 -15.52 6.30
CA PHE A 88 -2.26 -16.78 7.02
C PHE A 88 -2.20 -17.98 6.09
N ASN A 89 -2.95 -17.94 4.97
CA ASN A 89 -2.97 -19.01 3.96
C ASN A 89 -2.01 -18.76 2.79
N HIS A 90 -0.93 -17.97 3.00
CA HIS A 90 0.02 -17.65 1.94
C HIS A 90 0.73 -18.89 1.34
N LYS A 91 0.91 -19.94 2.13
CA LYS A 91 1.59 -21.16 1.65
C LYS A 91 0.76 -21.91 0.61
N GLU A 92 -0.53 -22.06 0.87
CA GLU A 92 -1.48 -22.70 -0.03
C GLU A 92 -1.64 -21.87 -1.33
N LEU A 93 -1.77 -20.57 -1.19
CA LEU A 93 -1.86 -19.67 -2.35
C LEU A 93 -0.57 -19.65 -3.17
N ARG A 94 0.59 -19.81 -2.53
CA ARG A 94 1.88 -19.93 -3.21
C ARG A 94 1.95 -21.19 -4.07
N ILE A 95 1.49 -22.33 -3.54
CA ILE A 95 1.43 -23.60 -4.28
C ILE A 95 0.53 -23.41 -5.52
N GLU A 96 -0.66 -22.86 -5.37
CA GLU A 96 -1.57 -22.57 -6.48
C GLU A 96 -0.90 -21.71 -7.57
N LEU A 97 -0.17 -20.67 -7.17
CA LEU A 97 0.55 -19.79 -8.10
C LEU A 97 1.67 -20.55 -8.84
N ILE A 98 2.44 -21.37 -8.13
CA ILE A 98 3.51 -22.19 -8.73
C ILE A 98 2.94 -23.19 -9.76
N GLU A 99 1.84 -23.87 -9.44
CA GLU A 99 1.15 -24.78 -10.34
C GLU A 99 0.65 -24.08 -11.62
N ASN A 100 0.38 -22.78 -11.53
CA ASN A 100 0.04 -21.92 -12.68
C ASN A 100 1.26 -21.27 -13.36
N GLY A 101 2.48 -21.70 -13.04
CA GLY A 101 3.72 -21.24 -13.69
C GLY A 101 4.25 -19.90 -13.20
N VAL A 102 3.83 -19.43 -12.01
CA VAL A 102 4.34 -18.19 -11.40
C VAL A 102 5.61 -18.52 -10.59
N GLY A 103 6.73 -17.89 -10.95
CA GLY A 103 7.99 -17.99 -10.21
C GLY A 103 8.01 -17.06 -9.02
N PHE A 104 8.85 -17.37 -8.04
CA PHE A 104 9.07 -16.60 -6.81
C PHE A 104 10.56 -16.33 -6.59
N SER A 105 10.86 -15.15 -6.02
CA SER A 105 12.22 -14.75 -5.64
C SER A 105 12.50 -15.01 -4.16
N SER A 106 11.46 -14.96 -3.31
CA SER A 106 11.56 -15.28 -1.88
C SER A 106 11.07 -16.69 -1.56
N ASN A 107 11.48 -17.20 -0.41
CA ASN A 107 11.02 -18.53 0.04
C ASN A 107 9.73 -18.47 0.87
N HIS A 108 9.51 -17.39 1.61
CA HIS A 108 8.47 -17.33 2.64
C HIS A 108 7.62 -16.05 2.63
N SER A 109 7.86 -15.10 1.70
CA SER A 109 7.17 -13.81 1.69
C SER A 109 5.71 -13.96 1.28
N ASP A 110 4.80 -13.62 2.18
CA ASP A 110 3.38 -13.46 1.91
C ASP A 110 3.09 -12.22 1.06
N THR A 111 3.95 -11.19 1.17
CA THR A 111 3.91 -9.99 0.33
C THR A 111 4.11 -10.35 -1.15
N GLU A 112 5.07 -11.25 -1.46
CA GLU A 112 5.30 -11.69 -2.83
C GLU A 112 4.13 -12.53 -3.36
N VAL A 113 3.50 -13.33 -2.50
CA VAL A 113 2.28 -14.07 -2.85
C VAL A 113 1.15 -13.12 -3.23
N LEU A 114 0.96 -12.05 -2.47
CA LEU A 114 -0.05 -11.04 -2.76
C LEU A 114 0.24 -10.30 -4.07
N LEU A 115 1.49 -9.83 -4.26
CA LEU A 115 1.92 -9.14 -5.47
C LEU A 115 1.69 -10.00 -6.71
N ASN A 116 2.19 -11.23 -6.69
CA ASN A 116 2.08 -12.17 -7.79
C ASN A 116 0.63 -12.61 -8.02
N GLY A 117 -0.12 -12.85 -6.96
CA GLY A 117 -1.52 -13.27 -7.04
C GLY A 117 -2.42 -12.23 -7.70
N ILE A 118 -2.34 -10.96 -7.27
CA ILE A 118 -3.09 -9.87 -7.91
C ILE A 118 -2.61 -9.65 -9.34
N SER A 119 -1.31 -9.71 -9.57
CA SER A 119 -0.74 -9.47 -10.90
C SER A 119 -1.13 -10.56 -11.92
N PHE A 120 -1.28 -11.80 -11.49
CA PHE A 120 -1.57 -12.95 -12.36
C PHE A 120 -3.08 -13.19 -12.51
N PHE A 121 -3.82 -13.27 -11.40
CA PHE A 121 -5.25 -13.58 -11.39
C PHE A 121 -6.16 -12.35 -11.41
N GLY A 122 -5.58 -11.14 -11.26
CA GLY A 122 -6.34 -9.91 -11.12
C GLY A 122 -6.78 -9.64 -9.69
N ILE A 123 -7.51 -8.54 -9.50
CA ILE A 123 -7.89 -8.05 -8.17
C ILE A 123 -8.82 -9.01 -7.39
N SER A 124 -9.56 -9.87 -8.08
CA SER A 124 -10.41 -10.90 -7.46
C SER A 124 -9.61 -11.91 -6.62
N PHE A 125 -8.31 -12.02 -6.82
CA PHE A 125 -7.44 -12.86 -5.98
C PHE A 125 -7.56 -12.52 -4.49
N ILE A 126 -7.87 -11.27 -4.15
CA ILE A 126 -8.04 -10.84 -2.74
C ILE A 126 -9.16 -11.58 -2.01
N GLU A 127 -10.14 -12.13 -2.72
CA GLU A 127 -11.24 -12.89 -2.13
C GLU A 127 -10.77 -14.19 -1.48
N LYS A 128 -9.65 -14.74 -1.95
CA LYS A 128 -9.02 -15.95 -1.42
C LYS A 128 -8.20 -15.69 -0.15
N LEU A 129 -7.89 -14.44 0.17
CA LEU A 129 -7.00 -14.11 1.28
C LEU A 129 -7.67 -14.37 2.64
N ILE A 130 -6.95 -15.06 3.50
CA ILE A 130 -7.27 -15.22 4.92
C ILE A 130 -6.14 -14.56 5.70
N GLY A 131 -6.45 -13.50 6.46
CA GLY A 131 -5.43 -12.76 7.17
C GLY A 131 -5.90 -11.42 7.70
N GLN A 132 -4.96 -10.67 8.22
CA GLN A 132 -5.11 -9.30 8.70
C GLN A 132 -4.17 -8.39 7.92
N PHE A 133 -4.72 -7.48 7.12
CA PHE A 133 -3.88 -6.74 6.19
C PHE A 133 -4.45 -5.39 5.74
N SER A 134 -3.54 -4.55 5.29
CA SER A 134 -3.81 -3.42 4.42
C SER A 134 -2.75 -3.35 3.33
N PHE A 135 -3.15 -2.94 2.13
CA PHE A 135 -2.21 -2.83 1.02
C PHE A 135 -2.56 -1.69 0.07
N ALA A 136 -1.55 -1.27 -0.68
CA ALA A 136 -1.68 -0.43 -1.86
C ALA A 136 -0.95 -1.11 -3.01
N TYR A 137 -1.70 -1.47 -4.05
CA TYR A 137 -1.19 -2.12 -5.26
C TYR A 137 -1.42 -1.21 -6.47
N TYR A 138 -0.38 -0.93 -7.22
CA TYR A 138 -0.46 -0.20 -8.48
C TYR A 138 0.00 -1.06 -9.65
N SER A 139 -0.81 -1.05 -10.73
CA SER A 139 -0.47 -1.66 -12.01
C SER A 139 -0.28 -0.59 -13.06
N SER A 140 0.93 -0.52 -13.62
CA SER A 140 1.27 0.47 -14.65
C SER A 140 0.61 0.16 -16.00
N ASP A 141 0.37 -1.11 -16.32
CA ASP A 141 -0.29 -1.50 -17.57
C ASP A 141 -1.78 -1.11 -17.57
N SER A 142 -2.49 -1.34 -16.47
CA SER A 142 -3.90 -0.94 -16.32
C SER A 142 -4.07 0.52 -15.86
N LYS A 143 -3.00 1.17 -15.36
CA LYS A 143 -3.00 2.51 -14.73
C LYS A 143 -4.00 2.62 -13.57
N LYS A 144 -4.13 1.55 -12.79
CA LYS A 144 -5.04 1.49 -11.65
C LYS A 144 -4.27 1.32 -10.35
N ILE A 145 -4.72 2.04 -9.32
CA ILE A 145 -4.34 1.77 -7.95
C ILE A 145 -5.51 1.08 -7.23
N TYR A 146 -5.18 0.07 -6.47
CA TYR A 146 -6.10 -0.62 -5.59
C TYR A 146 -5.63 -0.44 -4.15
N LEU A 147 -6.52 0.04 -3.31
CA LEU A 147 -6.33 0.14 -1.87
C LEU A 147 -7.22 -0.90 -1.23
N GLY A 148 -6.63 -1.84 -0.52
CA GLY A 148 -7.36 -2.95 0.08
C GLY A 148 -7.08 -3.08 1.57
N ARG A 149 -8.09 -3.57 2.29
CA ARG A 149 -8.04 -3.79 3.73
C ARG A 149 -8.78 -5.09 4.08
N ASP A 150 -8.34 -5.78 5.13
CA ASP A 150 -9.02 -6.97 5.61
C ASP A 150 -10.47 -6.69 6.03
N ARG A 151 -11.30 -7.73 6.04
CA ARG A 151 -12.75 -7.63 6.25
C ARG A 151 -13.16 -6.96 7.55
N LEU A 152 -12.34 -7.09 8.59
CA LEU A 152 -12.59 -6.50 9.91
C LEU A 152 -11.86 -5.17 10.14
N GLY A 153 -11.07 -4.73 9.15
CA GLY A 153 -10.30 -3.50 9.25
C GLY A 153 -9.22 -3.52 10.34
N GLN A 154 -8.61 -4.68 10.59
CA GLN A 154 -7.62 -4.83 11.64
C GLN A 154 -6.33 -4.05 11.39
N LYS A 155 -5.94 -3.91 10.12
CA LYS A 155 -4.80 -3.06 9.75
C LYS A 155 -5.29 -1.71 9.26
N PRO A 156 -4.71 -0.59 9.77
CA PRO A 156 -5.15 0.74 9.37
C PRO A 156 -4.76 1.04 7.92
N LEU A 157 -5.71 1.62 7.19
CA LEU A 157 -5.52 2.19 5.87
C LEU A 157 -6.41 3.42 5.73
N PHE A 158 -5.82 4.53 5.37
CA PHE A 158 -6.48 5.80 5.12
C PHE A 158 -6.04 6.33 3.76
N TYR A 159 -6.89 7.12 3.11
CA TYR A 159 -6.53 7.78 1.87
C TYR A 159 -7.18 9.16 1.76
N TYR A 160 -6.54 10.00 0.98
CA TYR A 160 -7.04 11.28 0.48
C TYR A 160 -6.94 11.27 -1.04
N ARG A 161 -7.92 11.83 -1.73
CA ARG A 161 -7.93 11.96 -3.18
C ARG A 161 -8.45 13.32 -3.58
N ASP A 162 -7.75 13.97 -4.50
CA ASP A 162 -8.24 15.11 -5.26
C ASP A 162 -8.15 14.82 -6.79
N LYS A 163 -8.21 15.87 -7.61
CA LYS A 163 -8.21 15.75 -9.07
C LYS A 163 -6.94 15.09 -9.62
N ASN A 164 -5.77 15.44 -9.05
CA ASN A 164 -4.46 15.05 -9.58
C ASN A 164 -3.67 14.16 -8.64
N ASN A 165 -4.11 14.02 -7.39
CA ASN A 165 -3.36 13.39 -6.32
C ASN A 165 -4.15 12.28 -5.65
N ILE A 166 -3.45 11.25 -5.24
CA ILE A 166 -3.91 10.29 -4.26
C ILE A 166 -2.80 10.06 -3.22
N ILE A 167 -3.13 10.27 -1.94
CA ILE A 167 -2.25 10.03 -0.80
C ILE A 167 -2.89 8.95 0.04
N PHE A 168 -2.12 7.96 0.45
CA PHE A 168 -2.64 6.84 1.22
C PHE A 168 -1.58 6.34 2.22
N GLY A 169 -2.02 5.65 3.27
CA GLY A 169 -1.08 5.13 4.25
C GLY A 169 -1.71 4.62 5.54
N SER A 170 -0.83 4.17 6.43
CA SER A 170 -1.19 3.53 7.69
C SER A 170 -1.51 4.50 8.82
N ASN A 171 -1.39 5.82 8.61
CA ASN A 171 -1.59 6.83 9.65
C ASN A 171 -2.28 8.07 9.10
N LEU A 172 -3.44 8.41 9.67
CA LEU A 172 -4.24 9.56 9.25
C LEU A 172 -3.49 10.90 9.39
N ARG A 173 -2.72 11.09 10.47
CA ARG A 173 -1.96 12.33 10.69
C ARG A 173 -0.85 12.49 9.66
N ALA A 174 -0.25 11.38 9.21
CA ALA A 174 0.76 11.41 8.16
C ALA A 174 0.16 11.84 6.82
N ILE A 175 -1.06 11.43 6.50
CA ILE A 175 -1.80 11.88 5.33
C ILE A 175 -2.16 13.36 5.47
N ALA A 176 -2.75 13.76 6.59
CA ALA A 176 -3.22 15.14 6.83
C ALA A 176 -2.10 16.18 6.69
N LYS A 177 -0.85 15.83 7.02
CA LYS A 177 0.31 16.71 6.80
C LYS A 177 0.62 16.99 5.32
N ASN A 178 0.10 16.18 4.43
CA ASN A 178 0.34 16.27 2.98
C ASN A 178 -0.85 16.86 2.22
N ILE A 179 -1.87 17.35 2.93
CA ILE A 179 -3.05 18.00 2.34
C ILE A 179 -2.97 19.49 2.65
N ASN A 180 -3.24 20.31 1.64
CA ASN A 180 -3.15 21.77 1.79
C ASN A 180 -4.33 22.37 2.58
N SER A 181 -5.50 21.73 2.52
CA SER A 181 -6.69 22.16 3.29
C SER A 181 -7.49 20.92 3.68
N ALA A 182 -7.93 20.90 4.91
CA ALA A 182 -8.88 19.88 5.40
C ALA A 182 -10.14 20.62 5.87
N GLU A 183 -11.27 20.26 5.30
CA GLU A 183 -12.59 20.74 5.74
C GLU A 183 -13.22 19.72 6.68
N ILE A 184 -13.98 20.21 7.64
CA ILE A 184 -14.74 19.35 8.55
C ILE A 184 -16.02 18.93 7.83
N ASP A 185 -16.20 17.61 7.68
CA ASP A 185 -17.51 17.06 7.29
C ASP A 185 -18.50 17.22 8.44
N THR A 186 -19.44 18.11 8.26
CA THR A 186 -20.45 18.47 9.30
C THR A 186 -21.36 17.30 9.63
N LYS A 187 -21.67 16.40 8.68
CA LYS A 187 -22.46 15.19 8.91
C LYS A 187 -21.73 14.21 9.81
N SER A 188 -20.47 13.92 9.48
CA SER A 188 -19.62 13.06 10.29
C SER A 188 -19.37 13.63 11.68
N LEU A 189 -19.19 14.96 11.80
CA LEU A 189 -19.08 15.64 13.09
C LEU A 189 -20.37 15.48 13.93
N SER A 190 -21.52 15.69 13.32
CA SER A 190 -22.81 15.49 13.99
C SER A 190 -23.00 14.06 14.47
N ASN A 191 -22.66 13.07 13.62
CA ASN A 191 -22.72 11.66 14.00
C ASN A 191 -21.78 11.35 15.17
N TYR A 192 -20.56 11.87 15.12
CA TYR A 192 -19.60 11.67 16.21
C TYR A 192 -20.08 12.28 17.53
N LEU A 193 -20.64 13.49 17.50
CA LEU A 193 -21.18 14.16 18.70
C LEU A 193 -22.39 13.42 19.30
N ASN A 194 -23.21 12.80 18.45
CA ASN A 194 -24.42 12.08 18.92
C ASN A 194 -24.13 10.65 19.37
N TYR A 195 -23.21 9.94 18.71
CA TYR A 195 -23.02 8.49 18.87
C TYR A 195 -21.64 8.12 19.39
N GLY A 196 -20.69 9.06 19.47
CA GLY A 196 -19.29 8.79 19.82
C GLY A 196 -18.47 8.10 18.72
N VAL A 197 -19.09 7.82 17.56
CA VAL A 197 -18.50 7.19 16.39
C VAL A 197 -19.07 7.79 15.11
N VAL A 198 -18.35 7.66 14.01
CA VAL A 198 -18.88 7.91 12.67
C VAL A 198 -19.32 6.56 12.09
N PRO A 199 -20.63 6.31 11.90
CA PRO A 199 -21.10 5.04 11.36
C PRO A 199 -20.60 4.83 9.92
N SER A 200 -20.25 3.58 9.58
CA SER A 200 -20.01 3.18 8.20
C SER A 200 -21.37 2.84 7.55
N PRO A 201 -21.61 3.22 6.29
CA PRO A 201 -20.64 3.68 5.26
C PRO A 201 -20.57 5.21 5.07
N ASP A 202 -20.85 6.04 6.05
CA ASP A 202 -20.81 7.52 5.92
C ASP A 202 -19.40 8.08 5.81
#